data_06ba1d2249b2deeb631978099dc23f84
#
_entry.id   06ba1d2249b2deeb631978099dc23f84
#
_cell.length_a   1.000
_cell.length_b   1.000
_cell.length_c   1.000
_cell.angle_alpha   90.00
_cell.angle_beta   90.00
_cell.angle_gamma   90.00
#
_symmetry.space_group_name_H-M   'P 1'
#
loop_
_entity.id
_entity.type
_entity.pdbx_description
1 polymer ?
#
loop_
_entity_poly.entity_id
_entity_poly.type
_entity_poly.pdbx_seq_one_letter_code
_entity_poly.pdbx_strand_id
1 'polypeptide(L)'
;MKYFTKLIRWISSQEHLYFLFALLFIIPNCVFFFTEPLPVTVGIASLLIPLAFWMGVLLVARKPGIVVWCLLPKVILDGGQLVLLYLFGQSVIAVDMYLNLTSSNASEASELLGNIILVIGCVFFFYTLPTLILAYRSIRQKEKLRNPFRKKWAKISLGMFVMGLILCFLSPLQDHRFSWKDDVYPANALYNLYFAINKAERNRKYHITSADFKFDATKLEQAEGKREIYVLVVGETSRAMEWSLYGYERKTTPRMEALDGLVHFTDVVTQSNNTHKSVPIILSAASAENYGVLYDEKSIVTAFKEAGFRTLVIANQKLTTSMIGAFYREADTFIDMSAFNTGSTLTSLHDAAILPYLKKELDKEDGNLFVVLHTYGSHFNYHERYPKEFRFYRPDKAEGIRASYKKEIRNAYDNSIHYTDYVLGEIVDMLAKTNAPASMLYLSDHGEDIFDDSRARYLHASPIPTYYQLHIPYVIWFSKAYRESYPQKYLEAQAHETYPVSTNSVFHTMLDIAGVRTPVADSTFALTNRAFKVRDRMYLGDHDDPIPFWKVGLKKQDFEMMDKWDIAYDRN
;
A
#
# COMPACT_ATOMS: atom_id res chain seq x y z
N MET A 1 -14.56 -10.27 -48.46
CA MET A 1 -14.58 -11.73 -48.49
C MET A 1 -13.21 -12.37 -48.83
N LYS A 2 -12.51 -12.00 -49.92
CA LYS A 2 -11.19 -12.57 -50.29
C LYS A 2 -10.11 -12.44 -49.19
N TYR A 3 -10.01 -11.30 -48.50
CA TYR A 3 -9.01 -11.10 -47.40
C TYR A 3 -9.34 -11.96 -46.18
N PHE A 4 -10.58 -12.09 -45.83
CA PHE A 4 -11.03 -12.92 -44.68
C PHE A 4 -10.75 -14.40 -44.95
N THR A 5 -11.01 -14.91 -46.16
CA THR A 5 -10.67 -16.29 -46.54
C THR A 5 -9.16 -16.53 -46.57
N LYS A 6 -8.36 -15.52 -46.96
CA LYS A 6 -6.90 -15.61 -46.96
C LYS A 6 -6.35 -15.64 -45.52
N LEU A 7 -6.93 -14.83 -44.62
CA LEU A 7 -6.62 -14.83 -43.19
C LEU A 7 -6.98 -16.17 -42.52
N ILE A 8 -8.16 -16.72 -42.82
CA ILE A 8 -8.57 -18.02 -42.29
C ILE A 8 -7.64 -19.15 -42.77
N ARG A 9 -7.18 -19.16 -44.03
CA ARG A 9 -6.18 -20.11 -44.53
C ARG A 9 -4.83 -19.94 -43.87
N TRP A 10 -4.42 -18.68 -43.61
CA TRP A 10 -3.15 -18.38 -42.93
C TRP A 10 -3.17 -18.92 -41.48
N ILE A 11 -4.24 -18.65 -40.73
CA ILE A 11 -4.43 -19.16 -39.36
C ILE A 11 -4.65 -20.71 -39.33
N SER A 12 -4.78 -21.36 -40.49
CA SER A 12 -4.96 -22.82 -40.58
C SER A 12 -3.66 -23.61 -40.57
N SER A 13 -2.48 -22.99 -40.69
CA SER A 13 -1.19 -23.67 -40.61
C SER A 13 -0.67 -23.72 -39.17
N GLN A 14 -0.20 -24.87 -38.72
CA GLN A 14 0.44 -25.03 -37.41
C GLN A 14 1.71 -24.18 -37.25
N GLU A 15 2.40 -23.91 -38.34
CA GLU A 15 3.59 -23.06 -38.34
C GLU A 15 3.23 -21.60 -38.09
N HIS A 16 2.13 -21.12 -38.67
CA HIS A 16 1.64 -19.75 -38.39
C HIS A 16 1.07 -19.61 -36.98
N LEU A 17 0.32 -20.62 -36.50
CA LEU A 17 -0.17 -20.63 -35.11
C LEU A 17 0.97 -20.64 -34.09
N TYR A 18 2.07 -21.35 -34.39
CA TYR A 18 3.27 -21.32 -33.55
C TYR A 18 3.81 -19.89 -33.35
N PHE A 19 3.99 -19.14 -34.45
CA PHE A 19 4.46 -17.74 -34.35
C PHE A 19 3.44 -16.83 -33.67
N LEU A 20 2.17 -17.04 -33.96
CA LEU A 20 1.10 -16.23 -33.34
C LEU A 20 1.07 -16.44 -31.82
N PHE A 21 1.21 -17.68 -31.34
CA PHE A 21 1.30 -17.93 -29.90
C PHE A 21 2.56 -17.34 -29.28
N ALA A 22 3.72 -17.44 -29.95
CA ALA A 22 4.95 -16.79 -29.48
C ALA A 22 4.77 -15.27 -29.37
N LEU A 23 4.11 -14.64 -30.35
CA LEU A 23 3.78 -13.23 -30.34
C LEU A 23 2.81 -12.86 -29.20
N LEU A 24 1.75 -13.64 -29.00
CA LEU A 24 0.79 -13.41 -27.91
C LEU A 24 1.45 -13.51 -26.54
N PHE A 25 2.33 -14.49 -26.34
CA PHE A 25 3.02 -14.72 -25.08
C PHE A 25 4.05 -13.66 -24.71
N ILE A 26 4.53 -12.87 -25.69
CA ILE A 26 5.53 -11.83 -25.46
C ILE A 26 4.88 -10.42 -25.27
N ILE A 27 3.56 -10.29 -25.46
CA ILE A 27 2.88 -8.98 -25.37
C ILE A 27 3.21 -8.23 -24.06
N PRO A 28 3.09 -8.83 -22.84
CA PRO A 28 3.43 -8.12 -21.62
C PRO A 28 4.89 -7.61 -21.62
N ASN A 29 5.84 -8.43 -22.08
CA ASN A 29 7.26 -8.05 -22.16
C ASN A 29 7.49 -6.90 -23.14
N CYS A 30 6.75 -6.85 -24.25
CA CYS A 30 6.81 -5.71 -25.17
C CYS A 30 6.36 -4.41 -24.50
N VAL A 31 5.33 -4.47 -23.66
CA VAL A 31 4.89 -3.28 -22.89
C VAL A 31 5.99 -2.88 -21.90
N PHE A 32 6.51 -3.82 -21.11
CA PHE A 32 7.60 -3.55 -20.15
C PHE A 32 8.83 -2.92 -20.80
N PHE A 33 9.22 -3.38 -21.99
CA PHE A 33 10.35 -2.78 -22.71
C PHE A 33 10.21 -1.25 -22.91
N PHE A 34 8.99 -0.75 -23.03
CA PHE A 34 8.72 0.69 -23.22
C PHE A 34 8.37 1.42 -21.92
N THR A 35 7.94 0.72 -20.89
CA THR A 35 7.45 1.34 -19.65
C THR A 35 8.46 1.29 -18.51
N GLU A 36 9.33 0.27 -18.49
CA GLU A 36 10.31 0.13 -17.42
C GLU A 36 11.60 0.90 -17.73
N PRO A 37 12.20 1.58 -16.74
CA PRO A 37 13.45 2.32 -16.90
C PRO A 37 14.67 1.39 -16.89
N LEU A 38 14.69 0.41 -17.80
CA LEU A 38 15.80 -0.56 -17.92
C LEU A 38 16.89 -0.04 -18.87
N PRO A 39 18.18 -0.34 -18.59
CA PRO A 39 19.24 -0.14 -19.57
C PRO A 39 18.96 -0.90 -20.86
N VAL A 40 19.43 -0.37 -21.99
CA VAL A 40 19.12 -0.92 -23.33
C VAL A 40 19.46 -2.41 -23.45
N THR A 41 20.61 -2.83 -22.92
CA THR A 41 21.02 -4.25 -22.95
C THR A 41 20.07 -5.15 -22.18
N VAL A 42 19.65 -4.71 -20.97
CA VAL A 42 18.71 -5.43 -20.11
C VAL A 42 17.31 -5.42 -20.74
N GLY A 43 16.84 -4.29 -21.27
CA GLY A 43 15.56 -4.21 -21.96
C GLY A 43 15.49 -5.15 -23.17
N ILE A 44 16.55 -5.23 -24.01
CA ILE A 44 16.60 -6.20 -25.11
C ILE A 44 16.65 -7.64 -24.58
N ALA A 45 17.40 -7.92 -23.51
CA ALA A 45 17.49 -9.25 -22.90
C ALA A 45 16.12 -9.68 -22.34
N SER A 46 15.37 -8.76 -21.70
CA SER A 46 14.02 -9.00 -21.13
C SER A 46 12.96 -9.30 -22.20
N LEU A 47 13.24 -9.01 -23.48
CA LEU A 47 12.44 -9.46 -24.63
C LEU A 47 12.95 -10.77 -25.21
N LEU A 48 14.27 -10.87 -25.47
CA LEU A 48 14.85 -12.02 -26.19
C LEU A 48 14.75 -13.31 -25.37
N ILE A 49 15.02 -13.26 -24.08
CA ILE A 49 15.02 -14.44 -23.22
C ILE A 49 13.61 -15.06 -23.12
N PRO A 50 12.54 -14.31 -22.75
CA PRO A 50 11.19 -14.88 -22.73
C PRO A 50 10.70 -15.32 -24.10
N LEU A 51 10.96 -14.54 -25.16
CA LEU A 51 10.57 -14.93 -26.52
C LEU A 51 11.23 -16.25 -26.92
N ALA A 52 12.54 -16.38 -26.74
CA ALA A 52 13.29 -17.60 -27.02
C ALA A 52 12.76 -18.78 -26.20
N PHE A 53 12.51 -18.58 -24.91
CA PHE A 53 11.98 -19.59 -24.02
C PHE A 53 10.61 -20.09 -24.49
N TRP A 54 9.65 -19.18 -24.76
CA TRP A 54 8.31 -19.57 -25.22
C TRP A 54 8.33 -20.20 -26.59
N MET A 55 9.16 -19.71 -27.51
CA MET A 55 9.35 -20.37 -28.81
C MET A 55 9.86 -21.80 -28.64
N GLY A 56 10.80 -22.05 -27.74
CA GLY A 56 11.32 -23.39 -27.44
C GLY A 56 10.23 -24.29 -26.83
N VAL A 57 9.48 -23.80 -25.84
CA VAL A 57 8.41 -24.51 -25.13
C VAL A 57 7.26 -24.89 -26.09
N LEU A 58 6.85 -23.98 -26.99
CA LEU A 58 5.82 -24.24 -27.99
C LEU A 58 6.19 -25.36 -28.99
N LEU A 59 7.49 -25.66 -29.15
CA LEU A 59 7.95 -26.79 -30.00
C LEU A 59 7.89 -28.15 -29.32
N VAL A 60 7.63 -28.24 -28.01
CA VAL A 60 7.56 -29.51 -27.28
C VAL A 60 6.48 -30.41 -27.88
N ALA A 61 5.31 -29.86 -28.17
CA ALA A 61 4.23 -30.59 -28.85
C ALA A 61 4.25 -30.33 -30.37
N ARG A 62 3.82 -31.33 -31.15
CA ARG A 62 3.62 -31.15 -32.60
C ARG A 62 2.42 -30.29 -32.96
N LYS A 63 1.57 -30.00 -31.98
CA LYS A 63 0.45 -29.06 -32.05
C LYS A 63 0.63 -28.02 -30.94
N PRO A 64 1.09 -26.80 -31.23
CA PRO A 64 1.40 -25.79 -30.22
C PRO A 64 0.22 -25.46 -29.29
N GLY A 65 -1.02 -25.56 -29.78
CA GLY A 65 -2.22 -25.33 -28.98
C GLY A 65 -2.34 -26.25 -27.74
N ILE A 66 -1.74 -27.46 -27.76
CA ILE A 66 -1.68 -28.33 -26.58
C ILE A 66 -0.86 -27.65 -25.49
N VAL A 67 0.29 -27.08 -25.87
CA VAL A 67 1.18 -26.37 -24.94
C VAL A 67 0.47 -25.15 -24.35
N VAL A 68 -0.25 -24.38 -25.18
CA VAL A 68 -1.02 -23.21 -24.72
C VAL A 68 -2.06 -23.61 -23.68
N TRP A 69 -2.78 -24.72 -23.86
CA TRP A 69 -3.74 -25.23 -22.88
C TRP A 69 -3.05 -25.69 -21.58
N CYS A 70 -1.89 -26.33 -21.65
CA CYS A 70 -1.10 -26.68 -20.48
C CYS A 70 -0.60 -25.41 -19.73
N LEU A 71 -0.41 -24.31 -20.46
CA LEU A 71 0.02 -23.01 -19.94
C LEU A 71 -1.15 -22.05 -19.67
N LEU A 72 -2.37 -22.58 -19.46
CA LEU A 72 -3.52 -21.74 -19.07
C LEU A 72 -3.25 -20.81 -17.89
N PRO A 73 -2.56 -21.23 -16.80
CA PRO A 73 -2.20 -20.33 -15.71
C PRO A 73 -1.37 -19.13 -16.18
N LYS A 74 -0.44 -19.31 -17.13
CA LYS A 74 0.32 -18.20 -17.74
C LYS A 74 -0.59 -17.26 -18.53
N VAL A 75 -1.53 -17.77 -19.31
CA VAL A 75 -2.47 -16.92 -20.08
C VAL A 75 -3.33 -16.08 -19.14
N ILE A 76 -3.74 -16.63 -18.00
CA ILE A 76 -4.48 -15.90 -16.96
C ILE A 76 -3.58 -14.83 -16.31
N LEU A 77 -2.33 -15.20 -15.97
CA LEU A 77 -1.35 -14.27 -15.39
C LEU A 77 -1.07 -13.09 -16.34
N ASP A 78 -0.87 -13.37 -17.63
CA ASP A 78 -0.68 -12.32 -18.65
C ASP A 78 -1.90 -11.39 -18.74
N GLY A 79 -3.11 -11.97 -18.69
CA GLY A 79 -4.35 -11.19 -18.68
C GLY A 79 -4.42 -10.24 -17.48
N GLY A 80 -4.14 -10.73 -16.28
CA GLY A 80 -4.06 -9.92 -15.06
C GLY A 80 -2.99 -8.83 -15.17
N GLN A 81 -1.80 -9.19 -15.67
CA GLN A 81 -0.71 -8.23 -15.88
C GLN A 81 -1.09 -7.11 -16.87
N LEU A 82 -1.79 -7.43 -17.95
CA LEU A 82 -2.24 -6.42 -18.92
C LEU A 82 -3.29 -5.47 -18.31
N VAL A 83 -4.17 -5.96 -17.44
CA VAL A 83 -5.10 -5.10 -16.68
C VAL A 83 -4.33 -4.14 -15.77
N LEU A 84 -3.31 -4.62 -15.04
CA LEU A 84 -2.50 -3.80 -14.14
C LEU A 84 -1.65 -2.77 -14.89
N LEU A 85 -1.10 -3.13 -16.04
CA LEU A 85 -0.40 -2.19 -16.93
C LEU A 85 -1.32 -1.07 -17.44
N TYR A 86 -2.59 -1.38 -17.66
CA TYR A 86 -3.58 -0.34 -17.97
C TYR A 86 -3.82 0.59 -16.79
N LEU A 87 -3.89 0.07 -15.57
CA LEU A 87 -4.17 0.86 -14.35
C LEU A 87 -2.99 1.75 -13.94
N PHE A 88 -1.79 1.19 -13.94
CA PHE A 88 -0.60 1.84 -13.39
C PHE A 88 0.40 2.31 -14.45
N GLY A 89 0.23 1.89 -15.71
CA GLY A 89 1.11 2.26 -16.83
C GLY A 89 2.47 1.58 -16.84
N GLN A 90 2.88 0.94 -15.76
CA GLN A 90 4.20 0.30 -15.59
C GLN A 90 4.16 -0.77 -14.51
N SER A 91 5.27 -1.47 -14.33
CA SER A 91 5.56 -2.44 -13.26
C SER A 91 4.83 -3.79 -13.36
N VAL A 92 5.45 -4.81 -12.79
CA VAL A 92 4.90 -6.15 -12.68
C VAL A 92 3.92 -6.24 -11.51
N ILE A 93 3.09 -7.28 -11.49
CA ILE A 93 2.20 -7.59 -10.36
C ILE A 93 3.03 -7.65 -9.07
N ALA A 94 2.77 -6.73 -8.14
CA ALA A 94 3.49 -6.59 -6.88
C ALA A 94 3.13 -7.70 -5.88
N VAL A 95 4.00 -7.93 -4.89
CA VAL A 95 3.75 -8.88 -3.79
C VAL A 95 2.45 -8.54 -3.06
N ASP A 96 2.24 -7.26 -2.76
CA ASP A 96 1.05 -6.79 -2.04
C ASP A 96 -0.25 -6.99 -2.82
N MET A 97 -0.20 -6.94 -4.16
CA MET A 97 -1.36 -7.25 -5.00
C MET A 97 -1.78 -8.73 -4.88
N TYR A 98 -0.81 -9.66 -4.78
CA TYR A 98 -1.11 -11.06 -4.50
C TYR A 98 -1.65 -11.26 -3.08
N LEU A 99 -1.11 -10.55 -2.08
CA LEU A 99 -1.61 -10.60 -0.71
C LEU A 99 -3.05 -10.07 -0.63
N ASN A 100 -3.37 -9.00 -1.34
CA ASN A 100 -4.71 -8.44 -1.40
C ASN A 100 -5.74 -9.44 -1.95
N LEU A 101 -5.38 -10.33 -2.88
CA LEU A 101 -6.28 -11.40 -3.34
C LEU A 101 -6.72 -12.34 -2.22
N THR A 102 -5.92 -12.47 -1.16
CA THR A 102 -6.23 -13.35 -0.01
C THR A 102 -6.81 -12.60 1.19
N SER A 103 -6.62 -11.29 1.27
CA SER A 103 -7.01 -10.45 2.42
C SER A 103 -8.18 -9.50 2.13
N SER A 104 -8.42 -9.12 0.86
CA SER A 104 -9.54 -8.27 0.47
C SER A 104 -10.89 -8.94 0.77
N ASN A 105 -11.82 -8.17 1.29
CA ASN A 105 -13.18 -8.62 1.45
C ASN A 105 -13.97 -8.50 0.13
N ALA A 106 -15.09 -9.24 0.02
CA ALA A 106 -15.90 -9.27 -1.20
C ALA A 106 -16.46 -7.88 -1.58
N SER A 107 -16.68 -6.97 -0.62
CA SER A 107 -17.18 -5.62 -0.89
C SER A 107 -16.10 -4.73 -1.52
N GLU A 108 -14.90 -4.69 -0.98
CA GLU A 108 -13.77 -3.95 -1.57
C GLU A 108 -13.42 -4.48 -2.97
N ALA A 109 -13.37 -5.80 -3.11
CA ALA A 109 -13.14 -6.42 -4.42
C ALA A 109 -14.24 -6.03 -5.42
N SER A 110 -15.52 -5.98 -5.01
CA SER A 110 -16.62 -5.60 -5.89
C SER A 110 -16.60 -4.12 -6.28
N GLU A 111 -16.18 -3.24 -5.37
CA GLU A 111 -16.02 -1.81 -5.66
C GLU A 111 -14.93 -1.57 -6.71
N LEU A 112 -13.77 -2.21 -6.57
CA LEU A 112 -12.69 -2.11 -7.52
C LEU A 112 -13.09 -2.74 -8.87
N LEU A 113 -13.60 -3.97 -8.85
CA LEU A 113 -14.01 -4.72 -10.05
C LEU A 113 -15.10 -3.97 -10.83
N GLY A 114 -16.07 -3.36 -10.16
CA GLY A 114 -17.12 -2.58 -10.81
C GLY A 114 -16.58 -1.49 -11.74
N ASN A 115 -15.46 -0.87 -11.36
CA ASN A 115 -14.83 0.22 -12.12
C ASN A 115 -13.90 -0.26 -13.24
N ILE A 116 -13.33 -1.45 -13.14
CA ILE A 116 -12.36 -1.98 -14.13
C ILE A 116 -12.92 -3.13 -14.98
N ILE A 117 -14.20 -3.48 -14.81
CA ILE A 117 -14.84 -4.62 -15.50
C ILE A 117 -14.77 -4.50 -17.02
N LEU A 118 -14.85 -3.26 -17.54
CA LEU A 118 -14.71 -3.00 -18.97
C LEU A 118 -13.30 -3.35 -19.46
N VAL A 119 -12.27 -3.00 -18.70
CA VAL A 119 -10.87 -3.30 -19.03
C VAL A 119 -10.62 -4.79 -18.98
N ILE A 120 -11.11 -5.45 -17.91
CA ILE A 120 -11.05 -6.91 -17.79
C ILE A 120 -11.76 -7.56 -18.97
N GLY A 121 -12.94 -7.07 -19.34
CA GLY A 121 -13.68 -7.52 -20.51
C GLY A 121 -12.89 -7.35 -21.81
N CYS A 122 -12.27 -6.19 -22.03
CA CYS A 122 -11.41 -5.95 -23.19
C CYS A 122 -10.22 -6.92 -23.23
N VAL A 123 -9.48 -7.10 -22.14
CA VAL A 123 -8.37 -8.05 -22.09
C VAL A 123 -8.85 -9.48 -22.33
N PHE A 124 -9.98 -9.86 -21.73
CA PHE A 124 -10.56 -11.18 -21.97
C PHE A 124 -10.94 -11.39 -23.44
N PHE A 125 -11.66 -10.46 -24.07
CA PHE A 125 -12.13 -10.60 -25.44
C PHE A 125 -11.02 -10.43 -26.50
N PHE A 126 -10.00 -9.61 -26.26
CA PHE A 126 -8.95 -9.32 -27.25
C PHE A 126 -7.65 -10.10 -27.04
N TYR A 127 -7.42 -10.66 -25.84
CA TYR A 127 -6.21 -11.43 -25.53
C TYR A 127 -6.54 -12.87 -25.13
N THR A 128 -7.26 -13.09 -24.01
CA THR A 128 -7.46 -14.42 -23.42
C THR A 128 -8.29 -15.32 -24.32
N LEU A 129 -9.50 -14.87 -24.67
CA LEU A 129 -10.44 -15.67 -25.48
C LEU A 129 -9.91 -16.02 -26.88
N PRO A 130 -9.33 -15.08 -27.65
CA PRO A 130 -8.71 -15.42 -28.94
C PRO A 130 -7.56 -16.41 -28.80
N THR A 131 -6.71 -16.28 -27.78
CA THR A 131 -5.61 -17.21 -27.51
C THR A 131 -6.14 -18.63 -27.30
N LEU A 132 -7.19 -18.81 -26.49
CA LEU A 132 -7.81 -20.10 -26.23
C LEU A 132 -8.54 -20.69 -27.45
N ILE A 133 -9.25 -19.86 -28.22
CA ILE A 133 -9.91 -20.28 -29.46
C ILE A 133 -8.88 -20.79 -30.48
N LEU A 134 -7.77 -20.06 -30.66
CA LEU A 134 -6.69 -20.46 -31.56
C LEU A 134 -6.00 -21.74 -31.08
N ALA A 135 -5.82 -21.89 -29.77
CA ALA A 135 -5.26 -23.11 -29.18
C ALA A 135 -6.17 -24.32 -29.40
N TYR A 136 -7.48 -24.17 -29.18
CA TYR A 136 -8.48 -25.21 -29.49
C TYR A 136 -8.46 -25.59 -30.99
N ARG A 137 -8.42 -24.57 -31.85
CA ARG A 137 -8.31 -24.79 -33.31
C ARG A 137 -7.04 -25.54 -33.68
N SER A 138 -5.88 -25.19 -33.12
CA SER A 138 -4.62 -25.92 -33.33
C SER A 138 -4.75 -27.40 -32.96
N ILE A 139 -5.41 -27.73 -31.86
CA ILE A 139 -5.62 -29.10 -31.42
C ILE A 139 -6.52 -29.90 -32.40
N ARG A 140 -7.56 -29.25 -32.91
CA ARG A 140 -8.56 -29.90 -33.81
C ARG A 140 -8.02 -30.09 -35.22
N GLN A 141 -7.03 -29.36 -35.67
CA GLN A 141 -6.44 -29.50 -37.00
C GLN A 141 -5.76 -30.87 -37.17
N LYS A 142 -5.81 -31.44 -38.38
CA LYS A 142 -5.10 -32.67 -38.73
C LYS A 142 -3.58 -32.43 -38.88
N GLU A 143 -3.20 -31.26 -39.37
CA GLU A 143 -1.81 -30.88 -39.56
C GLU A 143 -1.01 -30.83 -38.24
N LYS A 144 0.27 -31.13 -38.36
CA LYS A 144 1.23 -31.09 -37.22
C LYS A 144 2.50 -30.37 -37.67
N LEU A 145 3.21 -29.73 -36.74
CA LEU A 145 4.52 -29.17 -36.99
C LEU A 145 5.49 -30.25 -37.54
N ARG A 146 6.15 -29.95 -38.65
CA ARG A 146 7.12 -30.84 -39.29
C ARG A 146 8.41 -30.87 -38.48
N ASN A 147 9.09 -32.03 -38.46
CA ASN A 147 10.36 -32.17 -37.73
C ASN A 147 11.48 -31.21 -38.22
N PRO A 148 11.64 -30.92 -39.53
CA PRO A 148 12.63 -29.94 -39.99
C PRO A 148 12.32 -28.53 -39.45
N PHE A 149 11.05 -28.09 -39.43
CA PHE A 149 10.64 -26.83 -38.85
C PHE A 149 10.98 -26.76 -37.35
N ARG A 150 10.62 -27.80 -36.59
CA ARG A 150 10.89 -27.87 -35.15
C ARG A 150 12.39 -27.79 -34.84
N LYS A 151 13.24 -28.56 -35.57
CA LYS A 151 14.69 -28.56 -35.40
C LYS A 151 15.31 -27.19 -35.73
N LYS A 152 14.86 -26.55 -36.84
CA LYS A 152 15.30 -25.20 -37.22
C LYS A 152 15.01 -24.18 -36.15
N TRP A 153 13.75 -24.09 -35.72
CA TRP A 153 13.34 -23.07 -34.77
C TRP A 153 13.80 -23.34 -33.34
N ALA A 154 14.04 -24.58 -32.94
CA ALA A 154 14.71 -24.90 -31.68
C ALA A 154 16.18 -24.36 -31.65
N LYS A 155 16.92 -24.48 -32.77
CA LYS A 155 18.27 -23.89 -32.86
C LYS A 155 18.23 -22.37 -32.81
N ILE A 156 17.26 -21.74 -33.50
CA ILE A 156 17.10 -20.29 -33.50
C ILE A 156 16.74 -19.82 -32.07
N SER A 157 15.76 -20.47 -31.40
CA SER A 157 15.40 -20.16 -30.01
C SER A 157 16.61 -20.27 -29.08
N LEU A 158 17.42 -21.34 -29.21
CA LEU A 158 18.63 -21.49 -28.41
C LEU A 158 19.62 -20.36 -28.67
N GLY A 159 19.85 -19.98 -29.93
CA GLY A 159 20.73 -18.86 -30.28
C GLY A 159 20.24 -17.52 -29.69
N MET A 160 18.93 -17.25 -29.78
CA MET A 160 18.32 -16.06 -29.19
C MET A 160 18.47 -16.06 -27.65
N PHE A 161 18.28 -17.22 -27.03
CA PHE A 161 18.42 -17.36 -25.57
C PHE A 161 19.86 -17.08 -25.13
N VAL A 162 20.85 -17.67 -25.81
CA VAL A 162 22.26 -17.41 -25.54
C VAL A 162 22.63 -15.96 -25.76
N MET A 163 22.11 -15.33 -26.83
CA MET A 163 22.33 -13.90 -27.06
C MET A 163 21.73 -13.05 -25.91
N GLY A 164 20.54 -13.37 -25.45
CA GLY A 164 19.94 -12.72 -24.29
C GLY A 164 20.80 -12.85 -23.04
N LEU A 165 21.36 -14.04 -22.76
CA LEU A 165 22.30 -14.24 -21.65
C LEU A 165 23.56 -13.39 -21.77
N ILE A 166 24.12 -13.29 -22.98
CA ILE A 166 25.30 -12.43 -23.25
C ILE A 166 24.94 -10.96 -22.87
N LEU A 167 23.78 -10.47 -23.29
CA LEU A 167 23.34 -9.12 -22.95
C LEU A 167 23.18 -8.92 -21.44
N CYS A 168 22.72 -9.92 -20.69
CA CYS A 168 22.68 -9.88 -19.23
C CYS A 168 24.07 -9.75 -18.61
N PHE A 169 25.09 -10.46 -19.15
CA PHE A 169 26.48 -10.34 -18.69
C PHE A 169 27.08 -8.95 -18.96
N LEU A 170 26.55 -8.22 -19.94
CA LEU A 170 27.00 -6.87 -20.26
C LEU A 170 26.29 -5.79 -19.41
N SER A 171 25.27 -6.13 -18.64
CA SER A 171 24.48 -5.17 -17.84
C SER A 171 25.30 -4.37 -16.81
N PRO A 172 26.34 -4.92 -16.13
CA PRO A 172 27.16 -4.14 -15.22
C PRO A 172 27.91 -2.97 -15.88
N LEU A 173 28.13 -3.02 -17.19
CA LEU A 173 28.72 -1.92 -17.95
C LEU A 173 27.78 -0.69 -18.07
N GLN A 174 26.53 -0.84 -17.67
CA GLN A 174 25.51 0.19 -17.66
C GLN A 174 24.98 0.45 -16.23
N ASP A 175 25.81 0.21 -15.22
CA ASP A 175 25.50 0.40 -13.79
C ASP A 175 24.23 -0.34 -13.34
N HIS A 176 23.90 -1.46 -14.00
CA HIS A 176 22.75 -2.29 -13.65
C HIS A 176 23.18 -3.76 -13.45
N ARG A 177 22.84 -4.31 -12.30
CA ARG A 177 23.04 -5.73 -12.03
C ARG A 177 21.78 -6.51 -12.40
N PHE A 178 21.85 -7.24 -13.52
CA PHE A 178 20.73 -8.07 -13.97
C PHE A 178 20.25 -9.05 -12.90
N SER A 179 18.93 -9.14 -12.74
CA SER A 179 18.25 -10.03 -11.80
C SER A 179 17.02 -10.67 -12.45
N TRP A 180 16.93 -11.99 -12.43
CA TRP A 180 15.77 -12.72 -12.95
C TRP A 180 14.46 -12.36 -12.23
N LYS A 181 14.57 -12.10 -10.92
CA LYS A 181 13.43 -11.79 -10.07
C LYS A 181 12.92 -10.36 -10.24
N ASP A 182 13.69 -9.48 -10.87
CA ASP A 182 13.34 -8.08 -11.04
C ASP A 182 13.12 -7.71 -12.51
N ASP A 183 13.96 -8.22 -13.43
CA ASP A 183 14.05 -7.71 -14.81
C ASP A 183 13.28 -8.55 -15.85
N VAL A 184 12.85 -9.78 -15.55
CA VAL A 184 12.31 -10.70 -16.55
C VAL A 184 10.90 -11.18 -16.21
N TYR A 185 9.90 -10.72 -16.97
CA TYR A 185 8.56 -11.26 -16.90
C TYR A 185 8.45 -12.58 -17.72
N PRO A 186 7.80 -13.63 -17.22
CA PRO A 186 7.01 -13.70 -16.00
C PRO A 186 7.78 -14.20 -14.75
N ALA A 187 9.10 -14.32 -14.79
CA ALA A 187 9.88 -14.84 -13.67
C ALA A 187 9.72 -13.96 -12.43
N ASN A 188 9.74 -12.62 -12.59
CA ASN A 188 9.49 -11.66 -11.52
C ASN A 188 8.07 -11.78 -10.93
N ALA A 189 7.02 -11.89 -11.76
CA ALA A 189 5.65 -12.09 -11.28
C ALA A 189 5.49 -13.40 -10.49
N LEU A 190 6.14 -14.48 -10.91
CA LEU A 190 6.14 -15.76 -10.20
C LEU A 190 6.94 -15.70 -8.90
N TYR A 191 8.05 -14.95 -8.90
CA TYR A 191 8.81 -14.70 -7.68
C TYR A 191 8.01 -13.89 -6.67
N ASN A 192 7.29 -12.85 -7.10
CA ASN A 192 6.41 -12.06 -6.26
C ASN A 192 5.28 -12.92 -5.66
N LEU A 193 4.69 -13.82 -6.45
CA LEU A 193 3.70 -14.79 -5.95
C LEU A 193 4.31 -15.71 -4.87
N TYR A 194 5.50 -16.25 -5.11
CA TYR A 194 6.21 -17.08 -4.12
C TYR A 194 6.49 -16.30 -2.84
N PHE A 195 6.94 -15.05 -2.97
CA PHE A 195 7.21 -14.17 -1.83
C PHE A 195 5.93 -13.86 -1.03
N ALA A 196 4.82 -13.57 -1.73
CA ALA A 196 3.52 -13.35 -1.10
C ALA A 196 3.02 -14.58 -0.32
N ILE A 197 3.18 -15.79 -0.87
CA ILE A 197 2.81 -17.03 -0.17
C ILE A 197 3.63 -17.19 1.12
N ASN A 198 4.95 -16.99 1.05
CA ASN A 198 5.81 -17.07 2.23
C ASN A 198 5.46 -16.02 3.28
N LYS A 199 5.14 -14.79 2.85
CA LYS A 199 4.72 -13.71 3.75
C LYS A 199 3.39 -14.04 4.44
N ALA A 200 2.41 -14.56 3.69
CA ALA A 200 1.15 -15.01 4.26
C ALA A 200 1.34 -16.14 5.30
N GLU A 201 2.26 -17.07 5.04
CA GLU A 201 2.60 -18.15 5.99
C GLU A 201 3.29 -17.61 7.24
N ARG A 202 4.20 -16.63 7.14
CA ARG A 202 4.82 -15.97 8.29
C ARG A 202 3.76 -15.24 9.12
N ASN A 203 2.85 -14.48 8.49
CA ASN A 203 1.74 -13.83 9.18
C ASN A 203 0.89 -14.83 9.97
N ARG A 204 0.61 -15.99 9.38
CA ARG A 204 -0.17 -17.05 10.03
C ARG A 204 0.54 -17.63 11.25
N LYS A 205 1.86 -17.68 11.24
CA LYS A 205 2.68 -18.22 12.35
C LYS A 205 2.97 -17.20 13.45
N TYR A 206 2.63 -15.94 13.27
CA TYR A 206 2.93 -14.87 14.21
C TYR A 206 2.60 -15.21 15.67
N HIS A 207 1.43 -15.79 15.95
CA HIS A 207 1.02 -16.16 17.30
C HIS A 207 1.93 -17.22 17.95
N ILE A 208 2.74 -17.94 17.17
CA ILE A 208 3.73 -18.93 17.67
C ILE A 208 5.08 -18.23 17.83
N THR A 209 5.53 -17.50 16.81
CA THR A 209 6.87 -16.90 16.80
C THR A 209 7.02 -15.77 17.81
N SER A 210 5.96 -14.99 18.05
CA SER A 210 5.95 -13.91 19.05
C SER A 210 5.51 -14.35 20.46
N ALA A 211 5.20 -15.64 20.69
CA ALA A 211 4.59 -16.11 21.94
C ALA A 211 5.41 -15.75 23.20
N ASP A 212 6.72 -15.94 23.15
CA ASP A 212 7.63 -15.73 24.26
C ASP A 212 8.20 -14.31 24.32
N PHE A 213 7.89 -13.45 23.33
CA PHE A 213 8.40 -12.10 23.29
C PHE A 213 7.79 -11.23 24.40
N LYS A 214 8.63 -10.44 25.07
CA LYS A 214 8.25 -9.43 26.06
C LYS A 214 9.01 -8.16 25.82
N PHE A 215 8.31 -7.04 26.00
CA PHE A 215 8.96 -5.72 25.97
C PHE A 215 9.73 -5.42 27.25
N ASP A 216 9.44 -6.12 28.36
CA ASP A 216 9.88 -5.75 29.70
C ASP A 216 9.58 -4.27 30.00
N ALA A 217 8.39 -3.84 29.59
CA ALA A 217 7.99 -2.46 29.59
C ALA A 217 7.53 -2.02 30.99
N THR A 218 8.00 -0.83 31.41
CA THR A 218 7.63 -0.24 32.70
C THR A 218 7.27 1.23 32.52
N LYS A 219 6.31 1.74 33.29
CA LYS A 219 6.02 3.17 33.36
C LYS A 219 6.91 3.83 34.38
N LEU A 220 7.77 4.77 33.93
CA LEU A 220 8.72 5.47 34.79
C LEU A 220 8.14 6.74 35.45
N GLU A 221 7.34 7.48 34.69
CA GLU A 221 6.78 8.75 35.12
C GLU A 221 5.28 8.65 35.18
N GLN A 222 4.67 9.14 36.24
CA GLN A 222 3.23 9.26 36.38
C GLN A 222 2.91 10.60 37.04
N ALA A 223 1.93 11.32 36.50
CA ALA A 223 1.42 12.50 37.15
C ALA A 223 0.79 12.12 38.49
N GLU A 224 1.23 12.72 39.60
CA GLU A 224 0.82 12.35 40.94
C GLU A 224 -0.71 12.28 41.09
N GLY A 225 -1.22 11.09 41.47
CA GLY A 225 -2.61 10.85 41.79
C GLY A 225 -3.60 10.97 40.61
N LYS A 226 -3.11 11.08 39.37
CA LYS A 226 -3.97 11.26 38.18
C LYS A 226 -3.88 10.05 37.25
N ARG A 227 -5.03 9.64 36.74
CA ARG A 227 -5.15 8.74 35.59
C ARG A 227 -4.60 9.42 34.34
N GLU A 228 -3.92 8.68 33.49
CA GLU A 228 -3.39 9.16 32.21
C GLU A 228 -4.05 8.43 31.04
N ILE A 229 -4.28 9.16 29.94
CA ILE A 229 -5.00 8.63 28.77
C ILE A 229 -4.25 8.96 27.49
N TYR A 230 -3.90 7.93 26.74
CA TYR A 230 -3.16 8.07 25.48
C TYR A 230 -3.92 7.40 24.35
N VAL A 231 -4.15 8.14 23.26
CA VAL A 231 -4.91 7.69 22.11
C VAL A 231 -4.02 7.76 20.86
N LEU A 232 -3.84 6.63 20.19
CA LEU A 232 -3.26 6.55 18.85
C LEU A 232 -4.41 6.37 17.86
N VAL A 233 -4.58 7.33 16.95
CA VAL A 233 -5.55 7.25 15.86
C VAL A 233 -4.80 6.97 14.57
N VAL A 234 -4.98 5.78 14.02
CA VAL A 234 -4.48 5.38 12.71
C VAL A 234 -5.54 5.75 11.68
N GLY A 235 -5.24 6.76 10.87
CA GLY A 235 -6.04 7.17 9.73
C GLY A 235 -5.75 6.32 8.50
N GLU A 236 -6.56 6.49 7.48
CA GLU A 236 -6.49 5.73 6.24
C GLU A 236 -6.51 6.67 5.04
N THR A 237 -5.53 6.51 4.14
CA THR A 237 -5.54 7.12 2.79
C THR A 237 -5.58 8.66 2.77
N SER A 238 -5.28 9.35 3.89
CA SER A 238 -5.31 10.82 3.97
C SER A 238 -3.93 11.40 3.68
N ARG A 239 -3.84 12.38 2.78
CA ARG A 239 -2.59 13.07 2.48
C ARG A 239 -2.58 14.49 3.06
N ALA A 240 -1.41 14.96 3.50
CA ALA A 240 -1.26 16.26 4.15
C ALA A 240 -1.70 17.44 3.25
N MET A 241 -1.53 17.31 1.96
CA MET A 241 -1.78 18.36 0.96
C MET A 241 -3.23 18.85 0.89
N GLU A 242 -4.20 18.06 1.32
CA GLU A 242 -5.62 18.43 1.38
C GLU A 242 -6.07 18.81 2.79
N TRP A 243 -5.15 18.96 3.74
CA TRP A 243 -5.46 19.50 5.07
C TRP A 243 -5.21 21.02 5.11
N SER A 244 -6.25 21.80 5.42
CA SER A 244 -6.07 23.25 5.57
C SER A 244 -5.13 23.64 6.71
N LEU A 245 -4.93 22.78 7.69
CA LEU A 245 -3.90 22.90 8.73
C LEU A 245 -2.48 23.02 8.15
N TYR A 246 -2.21 22.38 7.01
CA TYR A 246 -0.94 22.43 6.28
C TYR A 246 -0.93 23.46 5.14
N GLY A 247 -1.93 24.33 5.04
CA GLY A 247 -1.99 25.40 4.05
C GLY A 247 -2.81 25.09 2.79
N TYR A 248 -3.60 24.01 2.79
CA TYR A 248 -4.53 23.77 1.69
C TYR A 248 -5.58 24.89 1.59
N GLU A 249 -5.93 25.30 0.36
CA GLU A 249 -6.81 26.44 0.10
C GLU A 249 -8.25 26.26 0.60
N ARG A 250 -8.75 25.00 0.65
CA ARG A 250 -10.09 24.67 1.12
C ARG A 250 -10.08 24.36 2.61
N LYS A 251 -11.08 24.80 3.34
CA LYS A 251 -11.23 24.57 4.79
C LYS A 251 -11.65 23.14 5.09
N THR A 252 -10.72 22.22 5.01
CA THR A 252 -10.93 20.78 5.25
C THR A 252 -10.69 20.38 6.70
N THR A 253 -9.87 21.12 7.47
CA THR A 253 -9.52 20.78 8.85
C THR A 253 -9.69 21.93 9.84
N PRO A 254 -10.86 22.65 9.85
CA PRO A 254 -11.05 23.84 10.68
C PRO A 254 -11.04 23.54 12.19
N ARG A 255 -11.41 22.33 12.63
CA ARG A 255 -11.35 21.95 14.05
C ARG A 255 -9.92 21.79 14.52
N MET A 256 -9.08 21.08 13.74
CA MET A 256 -7.64 20.92 14.07
C MET A 256 -6.92 22.26 14.10
N GLU A 257 -7.22 23.18 13.17
CA GLU A 257 -6.66 24.52 13.16
C GLU A 257 -6.97 25.33 14.44
N ALA A 258 -8.13 25.07 15.06
CA ALA A 258 -8.60 25.81 16.23
C ALA A 258 -8.14 25.21 17.58
N LEU A 259 -7.52 24.04 17.59
CA LEU A 259 -7.15 23.33 18.82
C LEU A 259 -5.95 23.98 19.53
N ASP A 260 -6.14 24.32 20.81
CA ASP A 260 -5.03 24.63 21.70
C ASP A 260 -4.26 23.36 22.11
N GLY A 261 -2.94 23.41 22.06
CA GLY A 261 -2.06 22.28 22.41
C GLY A 261 -1.86 21.28 21.27
N LEU A 262 -2.27 21.60 20.04
CA LEU A 262 -1.96 20.81 18.86
C LEU A 262 -0.54 21.15 18.35
N VAL A 263 0.23 20.11 18.01
CA VAL A 263 1.51 20.17 17.31
C VAL A 263 1.33 19.41 16.00
N HIS A 264 1.75 19.99 14.86
CA HIS A 264 1.62 19.37 13.55
C HIS A 264 2.98 19.32 12.84
N PHE A 265 3.32 18.16 12.30
CA PHE A 265 4.61 17.93 11.64
C PHE A 265 4.45 18.08 10.13
N THR A 266 5.25 18.96 9.52
CA THR A 266 5.04 19.43 8.13
C THR A 266 5.70 18.57 7.07
N ASP A 267 6.75 17.80 7.41
CA ASP A 267 7.49 16.95 6.46
C ASP A 267 7.50 15.49 6.94
N VAL A 268 6.37 14.84 6.83
CA VAL A 268 6.20 13.44 7.22
C VAL A 268 5.91 12.55 6.04
N VAL A 269 6.70 11.49 5.89
CA VAL A 269 6.46 10.47 4.85
C VAL A 269 6.19 9.12 5.48
N THR A 270 5.26 8.38 4.89
CA THR A 270 5.07 6.97 5.23
C THR A 270 6.19 6.11 4.67
N GLN A 271 6.52 5.02 5.37
CA GLN A 271 7.49 4.05 4.88
C GLN A 271 6.88 3.04 3.90
N SER A 272 5.58 3.07 3.66
CA SER A 272 4.90 2.26 2.64
C SER A 272 3.60 2.94 2.18
N ASN A 273 3.25 2.78 0.91
CA ASN A 273 2.00 3.25 0.33
C ASN A 273 0.89 2.18 0.37
N ASN A 274 1.00 1.23 1.29
CA ASN A 274 0.06 0.12 1.44
C ASN A 274 -0.23 -0.14 2.92
N THR A 275 -1.50 -0.22 3.29
CA THR A 275 -2.00 -0.40 4.66
C THR A 275 -1.40 -1.64 5.34
N HIS A 276 -1.27 -2.76 4.61
CA HIS A 276 -0.74 -4.01 5.16
C HIS A 276 0.73 -3.95 5.58
N LYS A 277 1.48 -2.95 5.12
CA LYS A 277 2.87 -2.69 5.50
C LYS A 277 2.99 -1.50 6.44
N SER A 278 2.32 -0.39 6.14
CA SER A 278 2.46 0.85 6.90
C SER A 278 1.89 0.75 8.32
N VAL A 279 0.70 0.17 8.48
CA VAL A 279 0.08 0.04 9.81
C VAL A 279 0.88 -0.87 10.75
N PRO A 280 1.42 -2.04 10.35
CA PRO A 280 2.35 -2.79 11.19
C PRO A 280 3.60 -1.99 11.61
N ILE A 281 4.17 -1.16 10.74
CA ILE A 281 5.30 -0.27 11.09
C ILE A 281 4.86 0.77 12.15
N ILE A 282 3.68 1.36 12.00
CA ILE A 282 3.13 2.33 12.96
C ILE A 282 2.93 1.70 14.34
N LEU A 283 2.51 0.44 14.39
CA LEU A 283 2.13 -0.25 15.62
C LEU A 283 3.26 -1.04 16.29
N SER A 284 4.46 -1.10 15.73
CA SER A 284 5.55 -1.91 16.26
C SER A 284 6.90 -1.17 16.17
N ALA A 285 7.96 -1.79 16.67
CA ALA A 285 9.33 -1.31 16.52
C ALA A 285 9.91 -1.56 15.12
N ALA A 286 9.13 -2.13 14.21
CA ALA A 286 9.55 -2.37 12.83
C ALA A 286 9.77 -1.07 12.06
N SER A 287 10.67 -1.12 11.11
CA SER A 287 10.93 -0.07 10.14
C SER A 287 11.21 -0.69 8.76
N ALA A 288 11.31 0.13 7.73
CA ALA A 288 11.75 -0.36 6.42
C ALA A 288 13.12 -1.05 6.48
N GLU A 289 14.02 -0.61 7.39
CA GLU A 289 15.36 -1.18 7.58
C GLU A 289 15.36 -2.47 8.40
N ASN A 290 14.36 -2.65 9.26
CA ASN A 290 14.23 -3.79 10.15
C ASN A 290 12.80 -4.34 10.17
N TYR A 291 12.24 -4.57 8.99
CA TYR A 291 10.84 -5.00 8.87
C TYR A 291 10.59 -6.41 9.42
N GLY A 292 11.62 -7.25 9.44
CA GLY A 292 11.50 -8.64 9.88
C GLY A 292 11.06 -8.83 11.32
N VAL A 293 11.35 -7.88 12.22
CA VAL A 293 11.02 -7.98 13.66
C VAL A 293 9.52 -8.08 13.91
N LEU A 294 8.68 -7.57 13.02
CA LEU A 294 7.22 -7.63 13.17
C LEU A 294 6.66 -9.07 13.24
N TYR A 295 7.43 -10.08 12.80
CA TYR A 295 6.98 -11.47 12.85
C TYR A 295 7.32 -12.18 14.16
N ASP A 296 8.25 -11.61 14.92
CA ASP A 296 8.80 -12.23 16.14
C ASP A 296 8.53 -11.36 17.39
N GLU A 297 8.26 -10.06 17.21
CA GLU A 297 7.95 -9.12 18.28
C GLU A 297 6.46 -8.77 18.32
N LYS A 298 5.98 -8.34 19.48
CA LYS A 298 4.59 -7.89 19.67
C LYS A 298 4.41 -6.43 19.30
N SER A 299 3.14 -5.96 19.31
CA SER A 299 2.80 -4.58 19.00
C SER A 299 2.93 -3.65 20.19
N ILE A 300 2.83 -2.35 19.94
CA ILE A 300 2.77 -1.30 20.97
C ILE A 300 1.67 -1.55 22.01
N VAL A 301 0.59 -2.25 21.63
CA VAL A 301 -0.51 -2.60 22.53
C VAL A 301 0.01 -3.44 23.71
N THR A 302 0.85 -4.44 23.42
CA THR A 302 1.48 -5.26 24.47
C THR A 302 2.46 -4.44 25.31
N ALA A 303 3.24 -3.52 24.73
CA ALA A 303 4.14 -2.67 25.50
C ALA A 303 3.39 -1.82 26.54
N PHE A 304 2.27 -1.21 26.15
CA PHE A 304 1.43 -0.47 27.10
C PHE A 304 0.78 -1.38 28.15
N LYS A 305 0.34 -2.57 27.76
CA LYS A 305 -0.24 -3.56 28.68
C LYS A 305 0.78 -4.00 29.74
N GLU A 306 2.02 -4.31 29.35
CA GLU A 306 3.10 -4.66 30.28
C GLU A 306 3.43 -3.49 31.22
N ALA A 307 3.34 -2.25 30.75
CA ALA A 307 3.53 -1.03 31.53
C ALA A 307 2.34 -0.71 32.48
N GLY A 308 1.33 -1.58 32.56
CA GLY A 308 0.20 -1.45 33.49
C GLY A 308 -0.96 -0.59 32.98
N PHE A 309 -1.03 -0.29 31.69
CA PHE A 309 -2.18 0.37 31.08
C PHE A 309 -3.28 -0.65 30.78
N ARG A 310 -4.52 -0.26 30.96
CA ARG A 310 -5.64 -0.90 30.29
C ARG A 310 -5.59 -0.57 28.81
N THR A 311 -5.80 -1.57 27.95
CA THR A 311 -5.65 -1.41 26.50
C THR A 311 -6.95 -1.68 25.77
N LEU A 312 -7.32 -0.74 24.88
CA LEU A 312 -8.51 -0.79 24.03
C LEU A 312 -8.11 -0.61 22.57
N VAL A 313 -8.63 -1.45 21.70
CA VAL A 313 -8.58 -1.22 20.25
C VAL A 313 -9.98 -1.17 19.68
N ILE A 314 -10.28 -0.15 18.86
CA ILE A 314 -11.52 -0.05 18.09
C ILE A 314 -11.14 0.13 16.63
N ALA A 315 -11.51 -0.82 15.78
CA ALA A 315 -11.19 -0.78 14.34
C ALA A 315 -12.46 -0.74 13.49
N ASN A 316 -12.55 0.24 12.60
CA ASN A 316 -13.64 0.36 11.64
C ASN A 316 -13.31 -0.31 10.29
N GLN A 317 -12.26 -1.12 10.25
CA GLN A 317 -11.84 -1.89 9.09
C GLN A 317 -11.97 -3.39 9.35
N LYS A 318 -12.21 -4.19 8.29
CA LYS A 318 -12.28 -5.64 8.38
C LYS A 318 -10.87 -6.26 8.34
N LEU A 319 -10.39 -6.74 9.47
CA LEU A 319 -8.99 -7.14 9.67
C LEU A 319 -8.82 -8.63 10.05
N THR A 320 -9.67 -9.51 9.57
CA THR A 320 -9.83 -10.89 10.09
C THR A 320 -8.60 -11.77 10.01
N THR A 321 -7.72 -11.63 9.01
CA THR A 321 -6.58 -12.53 8.77
C THR A 321 -5.23 -11.81 8.60
N SER A 322 -5.20 -10.48 8.76
CA SER A 322 -3.99 -9.69 8.58
C SER A 322 -3.12 -9.65 9.84
N MET A 323 -1.83 -9.26 9.71
CA MET A 323 -0.93 -8.95 10.82
C MET A 323 -1.53 -7.86 11.73
N ILE A 324 -2.19 -6.86 11.14
CA ILE A 324 -2.88 -5.77 11.87
C ILE A 324 -3.91 -6.36 12.84
N GLY A 325 -4.75 -7.28 12.34
CA GLY A 325 -5.74 -7.96 13.19
C GLY A 325 -5.10 -8.82 14.29
N ALA A 326 -3.92 -9.39 14.06
CA ALA A 326 -3.17 -10.10 15.09
C ALA A 326 -2.69 -9.14 16.20
N PHE A 327 -2.12 -7.99 15.85
CA PHE A 327 -1.71 -6.93 16.77
C PHE A 327 -2.88 -6.39 17.60
N TYR A 328 -4.05 -6.18 16.98
CA TYR A 328 -5.22 -5.65 17.69
C TYR A 328 -5.80 -6.62 18.74
N ARG A 329 -5.66 -7.94 18.50
CA ARG A 329 -6.08 -8.96 19.47
C ARG A 329 -5.16 -9.06 20.70
N GLU A 330 -4.04 -8.35 20.75
CA GLU A 330 -3.20 -8.23 21.94
C GLU A 330 -3.86 -7.38 23.05
N ALA A 331 -4.82 -6.50 22.67
CA ALA A 331 -5.51 -5.63 23.61
C ALA A 331 -6.38 -6.39 24.61
N ASP A 332 -6.60 -5.80 25.80
CA ASP A 332 -7.56 -6.29 26.77
C ASP A 332 -8.99 -6.28 26.22
N THR A 333 -9.30 -5.27 25.38
CA THR A 333 -10.57 -5.17 24.68
C THR A 333 -10.32 -4.80 23.20
N PHE A 334 -10.82 -5.64 22.31
CA PHE A 334 -10.83 -5.34 20.86
C PHE A 334 -12.27 -5.30 20.35
N ILE A 335 -12.65 -4.19 19.72
CA ILE A 335 -13.96 -3.95 19.10
C ILE A 335 -13.77 -3.86 17.59
N ASP A 336 -14.22 -4.88 16.87
CA ASP A 336 -14.28 -4.90 15.42
C ASP A 336 -15.61 -4.31 14.95
N MET A 337 -15.60 -3.06 14.49
CA MET A 337 -16.79 -2.34 14.03
C MET A 337 -17.37 -2.95 12.74
N SER A 338 -16.57 -3.66 11.95
CA SER A 338 -17.04 -4.31 10.72
C SER A 338 -18.10 -5.40 11.01
N ALA A 339 -18.07 -5.98 12.21
CA ALA A 339 -19.06 -6.95 12.66
C ALA A 339 -20.47 -6.35 12.84
N PHE A 340 -20.57 -5.03 13.05
CA PHE A 340 -21.84 -4.32 13.21
C PHE A 340 -22.41 -3.78 11.89
N ASN A 341 -21.67 -3.83 10.80
CA ASN A 341 -22.10 -3.37 9.47
C ASN A 341 -22.95 -4.43 8.75
N THR A 342 -23.98 -4.93 9.40
CA THR A 342 -24.88 -5.96 8.86
C THR A 342 -26.06 -5.31 8.13
N GLY A 343 -26.26 -5.68 6.85
CA GLY A 343 -27.39 -5.20 6.03
C GLY A 343 -27.24 -3.79 5.46
N SER A 344 -26.11 -3.12 5.66
CA SER A 344 -25.77 -1.85 5.00
C SER A 344 -25.35 -2.08 3.55
N THR A 345 -25.68 -1.11 2.69
CA THR A 345 -25.11 -1.04 1.32
C THR A 345 -23.72 -0.41 1.31
N LEU A 346 -23.28 0.18 2.44
CA LEU A 346 -21.96 0.78 2.60
C LEU A 346 -20.93 -0.30 2.93
N THR A 347 -19.69 -0.10 2.49
CA THR A 347 -18.56 -1.00 2.77
C THR A 347 -18.11 -0.95 4.22
N SER A 348 -18.32 0.18 4.90
CA SER A 348 -18.01 0.41 6.32
C SER A 348 -19.06 1.29 6.98
N LEU A 349 -19.07 1.32 8.31
CA LEU A 349 -19.74 2.37 9.07
C LEU A 349 -18.98 3.70 8.90
N HIS A 350 -19.66 4.84 9.10
CA HIS A 350 -18.97 6.11 9.23
C HIS A 350 -18.15 6.15 10.53
N ASP A 351 -16.97 6.77 10.50
CA ASP A 351 -16.00 6.68 11.61
C ASP A 351 -16.50 7.23 12.95
N ALA A 352 -17.45 8.17 12.96
CA ALA A 352 -18.06 8.59 14.22
C ALA A 352 -18.77 7.46 14.98
N ALA A 353 -19.04 6.31 14.36
CA ALA A 353 -19.59 5.14 15.04
C ALA A 353 -18.66 4.57 16.13
N ILE A 354 -17.35 4.90 16.10
CA ILE A 354 -16.39 4.50 17.14
C ILE A 354 -16.56 5.32 18.44
N LEU A 355 -17.08 6.56 18.35
CA LEU A 355 -17.11 7.53 19.46
C LEU A 355 -17.90 7.05 20.69
N PRO A 356 -19.09 6.43 20.57
CA PRO A 356 -19.83 5.92 21.73
C PRO A 356 -19.05 4.85 22.53
N TYR A 357 -18.27 4.02 21.83
CA TYR A 357 -17.45 2.98 22.47
C TYR A 357 -16.26 3.58 23.19
N LEU A 358 -15.58 4.57 22.57
CA LEU A 358 -14.51 5.33 23.22
C LEU A 358 -15.05 6.03 24.48
N LYS A 359 -16.18 6.74 24.36
CA LYS A 359 -16.80 7.42 25.51
C LYS A 359 -17.05 6.47 26.68
N LYS A 360 -17.65 5.30 26.40
CA LYS A 360 -17.92 4.27 27.42
C LYS A 360 -16.65 3.85 28.16
N GLU A 361 -15.51 3.77 27.49
CA GLU A 361 -14.23 3.40 28.14
C GLU A 361 -13.61 4.58 28.90
N LEU A 362 -13.78 5.81 28.41
CA LEU A 362 -13.37 7.02 29.12
C LEU A 362 -14.15 7.22 30.42
N ASP A 363 -15.44 6.91 30.43
CA ASP A 363 -16.33 7.05 31.60
C ASP A 363 -15.99 6.05 32.74
N LYS A 364 -15.16 5.03 32.51
CA LYS A 364 -14.80 4.03 33.54
C LYS A 364 -13.80 4.50 34.58
N GLU A 365 -13.24 5.63 34.55
CA GLU A 365 -12.34 6.30 35.52
C GLU A 365 -11.30 5.41 36.26
N ASP A 366 -11.03 4.18 35.80
CA ASP A 366 -10.14 3.21 36.41
C ASP A 366 -8.80 3.10 35.67
N GLY A 367 -7.71 3.40 36.35
CA GLY A 367 -6.34 3.22 35.88
C GLY A 367 -5.96 3.99 34.61
N ASN A 368 -4.72 3.88 34.21
CA ASN A 368 -4.21 4.45 32.96
C ASN A 368 -4.81 3.72 31.74
N LEU A 369 -5.06 4.44 30.66
CA LEU A 369 -5.71 3.92 29.47
C LEU A 369 -4.89 4.21 28.20
N PHE A 370 -4.63 3.17 27.43
CA PHE A 370 -4.11 3.28 26.07
C PHE A 370 -5.16 2.81 25.06
N VAL A 371 -5.43 3.63 24.06
CA VAL A 371 -6.44 3.36 23.03
C VAL A 371 -5.80 3.42 21.64
N VAL A 372 -6.06 2.42 20.81
CA VAL A 372 -5.82 2.50 19.37
C VAL A 372 -7.16 2.58 18.65
N LEU A 373 -7.33 3.61 17.84
CA LEU A 373 -8.49 3.79 16.96
C LEU A 373 -8.02 3.65 15.52
N HIS A 374 -8.59 2.73 14.76
CA HIS A 374 -8.29 2.58 13.35
C HIS A 374 -9.51 2.94 12.53
N THR A 375 -9.46 4.11 11.87
CA THR A 375 -10.56 4.66 11.09
C THR A 375 -10.57 4.10 9.67
N TYR A 376 -11.70 4.20 8.98
CA TYR A 376 -11.79 3.94 7.56
C TYR A 376 -11.38 5.16 6.72
N GLY A 377 -11.35 6.33 7.33
CA GLY A 377 -10.77 7.58 6.83
C GLY A 377 -11.24 8.00 5.45
N SER A 378 -10.28 8.27 4.58
CA SER A 378 -10.50 8.67 3.20
C SER A 378 -10.32 7.53 2.19
N HIS A 379 -10.55 6.28 2.60
CA HIS A 379 -10.48 5.13 1.70
C HIS A 379 -11.51 5.24 0.55
N PHE A 380 -11.16 4.78 -0.61
CA PHE A 380 -12.05 4.65 -1.77
C PHE A 380 -13.30 3.80 -1.41
N ASN A 381 -14.55 4.09 -1.78
CA ASN A 381 -15.15 5.24 -2.49
C ASN A 381 -15.35 6.43 -1.55
N TYR A 382 -14.66 7.52 -1.77
CA TYR A 382 -14.63 8.66 -0.85
C TYR A 382 -16.01 9.20 -0.47
N HIS A 383 -16.98 9.27 -1.41
CA HIS A 383 -18.33 9.81 -1.16
C HIS A 383 -19.18 8.95 -0.19
N GLU A 384 -18.71 7.76 0.17
CA GLU A 384 -19.34 6.87 1.15
C GLU A 384 -18.72 7.02 2.56
N ARG A 385 -17.64 7.80 2.70
CA ARG A 385 -16.88 7.92 3.96
C ARG A 385 -17.48 8.93 4.94
N TYR A 386 -18.46 9.70 4.52
CA TYR A 386 -19.09 10.74 5.34
C TYR A 386 -20.61 10.75 5.15
N PRO A 387 -21.38 11.15 6.19
CA PRO A 387 -22.82 11.30 6.08
C PRO A 387 -23.20 12.55 5.28
N LYS A 388 -24.47 12.65 4.87
CA LYS A 388 -24.96 13.70 3.95
C LYS A 388 -24.72 15.13 4.47
N GLU A 389 -24.68 15.30 5.77
CA GLU A 389 -24.45 16.59 6.45
C GLU A 389 -23.04 17.13 6.21
N PHE A 390 -22.08 16.26 5.85
CA PHE A 390 -20.70 16.60 5.57
C PHE A 390 -20.40 16.75 4.07
N ARG A 391 -21.41 16.89 3.22
CA ARG A 391 -21.26 17.14 1.77
C ARG A 391 -21.09 18.63 1.49
N PHE A 392 -19.99 19.22 1.91
CA PHE A 392 -19.69 20.66 1.73
C PHE A 392 -19.27 20.98 0.29
N TYR A 393 -18.38 20.19 -0.28
CA TYR A 393 -17.85 20.36 -1.63
C TYR A 393 -18.68 19.51 -2.61
N ARG A 394 -19.26 20.15 -3.65
CA ARG A 394 -20.16 19.50 -4.61
C ARG A 394 -19.87 19.94 -6.05
N PRO A 395 -20.18 19.12 -7.08
CA PRO A 395 -20.65 17.73 -7.00
C PRO A 395 -19.58 16.79 -6.41
N ASP A 396 -19.99 15.73 -5.68
CA ASP A 396 -19.12 14.82 -4.95
C ASP A 396 -19.40 13.34 -5.27
N LYS A 397 -20.14 13.07 -6.34
CA LYS A 397 -20.40 11.71 -6.81
C LYS A 397 -19.93 11.56 -8.26
N ALA A 398 -18.87 10.79 -8.45
CA ALA A 398 -18.39 10.38 -9.76
C ALA A 398 -19.18 9.18 -10.28
N GLU A 399 -19.45 9.12 -11.59
CA GLU A 399 -20.08 7.97 -12.24
C GLU A 399 -19.09 6.86 -12.61
N GLY A 400 -17.84 6.99 -12.19
CA GLY A 400 -16.77 6.02 -12.42
C GLY A 400 -15.38 6.60 -12.22
N ILE A 401 -14.37 5.74 -12.26
CA ILE A 401 -12.95 6.12 -12.11
C ILE A 401 -12.42 6.63 -13.47
N ARG A 402 -12.47 7.93 -13.68
CA ARG A 402 -11.94 8.59 -14.89
C ARG A 402 -11.45 10.00 -14.56
N ALA A 403 -10.39 10.44 -15.22
CA ALA A 403 -9.86 11.78 -15.05
C ALA A 403 -10.89 12.90 -15.39
N SER A 404 -11.92 12.60 -16.20
CA SER A 404 -13.03 13.52 -16.47
C SER A 404 -13.89 13.84 -15.24
N TYR A 405 -13.88 12.97 -14.21
CA TYR A 405 -14.56 13.17 -12.94
C TYR A 405 -13.63 13.63 -11.82
N LYS A 406 -12.44 14.15 -12.16
CA LYS A 406 -11.45 14.64 -11.18
C LYS A 406 -12.05 15.61 -10.16
N LYS A 407 -12.97 16.49 -10.59
CA LYS A 407 -13.61 17.48 -9.71
C LYS A 407 -14.50 16.80 -8.67
N GLU A 408 -15.35 15.87 -9.08
CA GLU A 408 -16.26 15.12 -8.22
C GLU A 408 -15.48 14.26 -7.22
N ILE A 409 -14.43 13.60 -7.70
CA ILE A 409 -13.53 12.76 -6.90
C ILE A 409 -12.81 13.60 -5.84
N ARG A 410 -12.22 14.75 -6.22
CA ARG A 410 -11.57 15.66 -5.28
C ARG A 410 -12.54 16.24 -4.25
N ASN A 411 -13.75 16.63 -4.68
CA ASN A 411 -14.75 17.12 -3.77
C ASN A 411 -15.16 16.06 -2.73
N ALA A 412 -15.32 14.80 -3.16
CA ALA A 412 -15.62 13.70 -2.25
C ALA A 412 -14.45 13.43 -1.29
N TYR A 413 -13.22 13.49 -1.78
CA TYR A 413 -12.02 13.31 -0.97
C TYR A 413 -11.89 14.42 0.09
N ASP A 414 -12.07 15.70 -0.29
CA ASP A 414 -12.04 16.83 0.66
C ASP A 414 -13.14 16.73 1.72
N ASN A 415 -14.34 16.26 1.33
CA ASN A 415 -15.43 16.01 2.30
C ASN A 415 -15.07 14.89 3.28
N SER A 416 -14.39 13.83 2.85
CA SER A 416 -13.94 12.76 3.73
C SER A 416 -12.89 13.24 4.74
N ILE A 417 -11.97 14.10 4.32
CA ILE A 417 -11.00 14.75 5.22
C ILE A 417 -11.72 15.67 6.21
N HIS A 418 -12.69 16.45 5.74
CA HIS A 418 -13.48 17.31 6.64
C HIS A 418 -14.26 16.51 7.69
N TYR A 419 -14.72 15.31 7.31
CA TYR A 419 -15.36 14.42 8.27
C TYR A 419 -14.36 13.78 9.24
N THR A 420 -13.15 13.47 8.80
CA THR A 420 -12.05 13.03 9.68
C THR A 420 -11.72 14.12 10.71
N ASP A 421 -11.62 15.39 10.29
CA ASP A 421 -11.42 16.53 11.19
C ASP A 421 -12.51 16.62 12.29
N TYR A 422 -13.77 16.40 11.89
CA TYR A 422 -14.88 16.33 12.85
C TYR A 422 -14.68 15.20 13.87
N VAL A 423 -14.36 13.97 13.41
CA VAL A 423 -14.19 12.82 14.30
C VAL A 423 -13.02 13.04 15.26
N LEU A 424 -11.89 13.55 14.77
CA LEU A 424 -10.73 13.88 15.61
C LEU A 424 -11.06 14.96 16.64
N GLY A 425 -11.79 16.00 16.25
CA GLY A 425 -12.25 17.03 17.16
C GLY A 425 -13.16 16.49 18.28
N GLU A 426 -14.08 15.58 17.96
CA GLU A 426 -14.92 14.92 18.97
C GLU A 426 -14.08 14.07 19.95
N ILE A 427 -13.05 13.38 19.47
CA ILE A 427 -12.13 12.62 20.33
C ILE A 427 -11.40 13.58 21.29
N VAL A 428 -10.87 14.69 20.79
CA VAL A 428 -10.19 15.70 21.60
C VAL A 428 -11.13 16.30 22.64
N ASP A 429 -12.37 16.64 22.26
CA ASP A 429 -13.37 17.18 23.18
C ASP A 429 -13.72 16.19 24.31
N MET A 430 -13.78 14.88 24.00
CA MET A 430 -14.01 13.85 25.01
C MET A 430 -12.80 13.75 25.97
N LEU A 431 -11.58 13.75 25.42
CA LEU A 431 -10.35 13.68 26.22
C LEU A 431 -10.18 14.92 27.12
N ALA A 432 -10.46 16.11 26.61
CA ALA A 432 -10.37 17.36 27.37
C ALA A 432 -11.35 17.37 28.58
N LYS A 433 -12.55 16.79 28.42
CA LYS A 433 -13.55 16.69 29.50
C LYS A 433 -13.13 15.78 30.66
N THR A 434 -12.17 14.87 30.44
CA THR A 434 -11.67 14.00 31.53
C THR A 434 -10.80 14.75 32.55
N ASN A 435 -10.27 15.92 32.20
CA ASN A 435 -9.29 16.69 32.98
C ASN A 435 -8.01 15.88 33.32
N ALA A 436 -7.81 14.75 32.69
CA ALA A 436 -6.63 13.91 32.85
C ALA A 436 -5.46 14.43 31.99
N PRO A 437 -4.20 14.18 32.37
CA PRO A 437 -3.11 14.21 31.42
C PRO A 437 -3.39 13.28 30.26
N ALA A 438 -3.65 13.83 29.08
CA ALA A 438 -4.04 13.07 27.89
C ALA A 438 -3.33 13.58 26.65
N SER A 439 -3.09 12.67 25.70
CA SER A 439 -2.59 13.00 24.37
C SER A 439 -3.29 12.15 23.32
N MET A 440 -3.54 12.76 22.15
CA MET A 440 -3.98 12.07 20.94
C MET A 440 -2.92 12.26 19.85
N LEU A 441 -2.38 11.18 19.34
CA LEU A 441 -1.55 11.16 18.14
C LEU A 441 -2.40 10.65 16.97
N TYR A 442 -2.49 11.43 15.91
CA TYR A 442 -3.11 11.02 14.65
C TYR A 442 -2.09 11.09 13.51
N LEU A 443 -2.10 10.09 12.66
CA LEU A 443 -1.44 10.10 11.36
C LEU A 443 -2.26 9.26 10.38
N SER A 444 -2.10 9.50 9.08
CA SER A 444 -2.57 8.55 8.07
C SER A 444 -1.51 7.48 7.83
N ASP A 445 -1.95 6.30 7.47
CA ASP A 445 -1.06 5.19 7.10
C ASP A 445 -0.33 5.45 5.77
N HIS A 446 -1.01 6.02 4.78
CA HIS A 446 -0.48 6.52 3.50
C HIS A 446 -1.41 7.58 2.91
N GLY A 447 -0.99 8.16 1.79
CA GLY A 447 -1.79 9.08 0.98
C GLY A 447 -2.41 8.40 -0.25
N GLU A 448 -2.84 9.19 -1.24
CA GLU A 448 -3.64 8.75 -2.38
C GLU A 448 -3.35 9.55 -3.64
N ASP A 449 -3.42 8.94 -4.82
CA ASP A 449 -3.50 9.63 -6.11
C ASP A 449 -4.98 9.84 -6.50
N ILE A 450 -5.36 11.04 -6.92
CA ILE A 450 -6.72 11.38 -7.34
C ILE A 450 -6.74 12.16 -8.66
N PHE A 451 -6.00 11.69 -9.66
CA PHE A 451 -5.81 12.35 -10.96
C PHE A 451 -5.15 13.74 -10.85
N ASP A 452 -4.11 13.87 -10.02
CA ASP A 452 -3.52 15.15 -9.65
C ASP A 452 -2.81 15.87 -10.79
N ASP A 453 -2.03 15.13 -11.55
CA ASP A 453 -1.15 15.65 -12.59
C ASP A 453 -1.30 14.90 -13.94
N SER A 454 -0.37 15.15 -14.86
CA SER A 454 -0.37 14.55 -16.20
C SER A 454 -0.21 13.04 -16.24
N ARG A 455 0.23 12.43 -15.14
CA ARG A 455 0.31 10.96 -15.01
C ARG A 455 -1.08 10.32 -14.91
N ALA A 456 -2.10 11.10 -14.56
CA ALA A 456 -3.51 10.67 -14.40
C ALA A 456 -3.66 9.41 -13.53
N ARG A 457 -2.84 9.30 -12.47
CA ARG A 457 -2.87 8.18 -11.53
C ARG A 457 -4.06 8.29 -10.58
N TYR A 458 -4.49 7.15 -10.08
CA TYR A 458 -5.59 7.01 -9.15
C TYR A 458 -5.34 5.86 -8.18
N LEU A 459 -5.80 5.98 -6.92
CA LEU A 459 -5.55 5.06 -5.82
C LEU A 459 -4.10 5.05 -5.33
N HIS A 460 -3.82 4.13 -4.41
CA HIS A 460 -2.54 3.87 -3.78
C HIS A 460 -1.99 2.48 -4.14
N ALA A 461 -1.01 2.00 -3.38
CA ALA A 461 -0.35 0.71 -3.56
C ALA A 461 0.25 0.51 -4.97
N SER A 462 0.60 1.61 -5.66
CA SER A 462 1.33 1.50 -6.92
C SER A 462 2.77 1.01 -6.64
N PRO A 463 3.31 0.13 -7.50
CA PRO A 463 4.66 -0.42 -7.31
C PRO A 463 5.77 0.64 -7.22
N ILE A 464 5.59 1.76 -7.93
CA ILE A 464 6.40 2.97 -7.77
C ILE A 464 5.48 4.05 -7.21
N PRO A 465 5.67 4.47 -5.95
CA PRO A 465 4.80 5.45 -5.32
C PRO A 465 4.98 6.84 -5.93
N THR A 466 3.97 7.69 -5.77
CA THR A 466 4.07 9.13 -5.97
C THR A 466 4.27 9.82 -4.62
N TYR A 467 4.69 11.07 -4.64
CA TYR A 467 4.76 11.86 -3.40
C TYR A 467 3.37 12.08 -2.78
N TYR A 468 2.30 12.07 -3.60
CA TYR A 468 0.92 12.12 -3.10
C TYR A 468 0.53 10.91 -2.24
N GLN A 469 1.12 9.74 -2.49
CA GLN A 469 0.89 8.54 -1.69
C GLN A 469 1.77 8.48 -0.44
N LEU A 470 2.84 9.27 -0.37
CA LEU A 470 3.84 9.19 0.69
C LEU A 470 3.72 10.30 1.74
N HIS A 471 3.33 11.52 1.36
CA HIS A 471 3.24 12.67 2.27
C HIS A 471 1.92 12.69 3.02
N ILE A 472 1.99 12.44 4.33
CA ILE A 472 0.83 12.21 5.19
C ILE A 472 0.70 13.26 6.31
N PRO A 473 -0.52 13.54 6.81
CA PRO A 473 -0.70 14.33 8.00
C PRO A 473 -0.23 13.57 9.24
N TYR A 474 0.43 14.27 10.16
CA TYR A 474 0.86 13.77 11.46
C TYR A 474 0.70 14.86 12.49
N VAL A 475 -0.19 14.67 13.45
CA VAL A 475 -0.47 15.63 14.50
C VAL A 475 -0.47 14.99 15.88
N ILE A 476 -0.06 15.74 16.90
CA ILE A 476 -0.15 15.34 18.30
C ILE A 476 -0.88 16.45 19.06
N TRP A 477 -1.99 16.10 19.68
CA TRP A 477 -2.66 16.98 20.61
C TRP A 477 -2.32 16.61 22.06
N PHE A 478 -2.07 17.63 22.89
CA PHE A 478 -1.77 17.50 24.31
C PHE A 478 -2.79 18.27 25.14
N SER A 479 -3.45 17.60 26.08
CA SER A 479 -4.35 18.25 27.02
C SER A 479 -3.64 19.30 27.87
N LYS A 480 -4.37 20.26 28.42
CA LYS A 480 -3.80 21.24 29.35
C LYS A 480 -3.11 20.55 30.54
N ALA A 481 -3.77 19.56 31.14
CA ALA A 481 -3.19 18.79 32.24
C ALA A 481 -1.90 18.06 31.85
N TYR A 482 -1.78 17.56 30.61
CA TYR A 482 -0.56 16.94 30.12
C TYR A 482 0.57 17.97 30.00
N ARG A 483 0.31 19.12 29.40
CA ARG A 483 1.30 20.21 29.24
C ARG A 483 1.81 20.77 30.56
N GLU A 484 0.94 20.78 31.58
CA GLU A 484 1.31 21.15 32.94
C GLU A 484 2.17 20.09 33.63
N SER A 485 1.87 18.80 33.42
CA SER A 485 2.60 17.68 34.03
C SER A 485 3.93 17.36 33.31
N TYR A 486 3.96 17.51 31.98
CA TYR A 486 5.07 17.12 31.13
C TYR A 486 5.46 18.23 30.12
N PRO A 487 5.75 19.47 30.59
CA PRO A 487 5.96 20.63 29.71
C PRO A 487 7.11 20.42 28.72
N GLN A 488 8.18 19.71 29.13
CA GLN A 488 9.35 19.50 28.29
C GLN A 488 9.01 18.67 27.04
N LYS A 489 8.19 17.61 27.16
CA LYS A 489 7.80 16.77 26.03
C LYS A 489 6.99 17.55 25.00
N TYR A 490 6.10 18.44 25.44
CA TYR A 490 5.36 19.34 24.58
C TYR A 490 6.27 20.31 23.82
N LEU A 491 7.23 20.94 24.53
CA LEU A 491 8.19 21.87 23.93
C LEU A 491 9.11 21.19 22.91
N GLU A 492 9.56 19.97 23.19
CA GLU A 492 10.38 19.20 22.24
C GLU A 492 9.56 18.84 20.98
N ALA A 493 8.30 18.43 21.14
CA ALA A 493 7.41 18.17 19.99
C ALA A 493 7.28 19.42 19.10
N GLN A 494 7.08 20.62 19.69
CA GLN A 494 7.03 21.88 18.95
C GLN A 494 8.36 22.20 18.25
N ALA A 495 9.48 21.94 18.90
CA ALA A 495 10.81 22.18 18.31
C ALA A 495 11.08 21.30 17.07
N HIS A 496 10.39 20.17 16.95
CA HIS A 496 10.60 19.21 15.86
C HIS A 496 9.52 19.30 14.73
N GLU A 497 8.59 20.27 14.76
CA GLU A 497 7.47 20.41 13.81
C GLU A 497 7.89 20.39 12.33
N THR A 498 9.04 20.96 12.02
CA THR A 498 9.54 21.11 10.65
C THR A 498 10.59 20.08 10.24
N TYR A 499 10.89 19.13 11.12
CA TYR A 499 11.91 18.13 10.84
C TYR A 499 11.37 17.03 9.91
N PRO A 500 12.22 16.48 9.02
CA PRO A 500 11.85 15.35 8.20
C PRO A 500 11.64 14.09 9.06
N VAL A 501 10.45 13.51 8.99
CA VAL A 501 10.00 12.38 9.83
C VAL A 501 9.48 11.24 8.96
N SER A 502 9.55 10.03 9.47
CA SER A 502 8.92 8.83 8.90
C SER A 502 8.05 8.10 9.93
N THR A 503 7.11 7.29 9.45
CA THR A 503 6.08 6.62 10.27
C THR A 503 6.63 5.67 11.33
N ASN A 504 7.85 5.15 11.19
CA ASN A 504 8.50 4.34 12.22
C ASN A 504 8.83 5.13 13.51
N SER A 505 8.68 6.46 13.51
CA SER A 505 8.79 7.29 14.72
C SER A 505 7.62 7.09 15.70
N VAL A 506 6.46 6.61 15.23
CA VAL A 506 5.20 6.57 16.00
C VAL A 506 5.31 5.69 17.23
N PHE A 507 5.81 4.46 17.09
CA PHE A 507 6.02 3.53 18.19
C PHE A 507 6.82 4.17 19.32
N HIS A 508 7.98 4.74 18.99
CA HIS A 508 8.90 5.36 19.94
C HIS A 508 8.30 6.65 20.55
N THR A 509 7.63 7.46 19.73
CA THR A 509 6.99 8.70 20.17
C THR A 509 5.84 8.43 21.16
N MET A 510 5.00 7.44 20.88
CA MET A 510 3.89 7.10 21.78
C MET A 510 4.37 6.56 23.12
N LEU A 511 5.42 5.72 23.13
CA LEU A 511 6.04 5.24 24.37
C LEU A 511 6.67 6.40 25.17
N ASP A 512 7.38 7.33 24.50
CA ASP A 512 7.95 8.49 25.14
C ASP A 512 6.86 9.43 25.70
N ILE A 513 5.81 9.75 24.94
CA ILE A 513 4.66 10.54 25.43
C ILE A 513 4.14 9.95 26.75
N ALA A 514 3.97 8.65 26.81
CA ALA A 514 3.41 7.96 27.95
C ALA A 514 4.42 7.70 29.10
N GLY A 515 5.70 8.03 28.93
CA GLY A 515 6.74 7.71 29.90
C GLY A 515 6.94 6.19 30.07
N VAL A 516 6.69 5.41 29.03
CA VAL A 516 6.92 3.96 29.01
C VAL A 516 8.34 3.65 28.54
N ARG A 517 9.08 2.92 29.37
CA ARG A 517 10.45 2.49 29.08
C ARG A 517 10.50 0.99 28.77
N THR A 518 11.20 0.65 27.71
CA THR A 518 11.52 -0.73 27.30
C THR A 518 12.88 -0.74 26.60
N PRO A 519 13.64 -1.83 26.62
CA PRO A 519 14.88 -1.97 25.85
C PRO A 519 14.70 -1.77 24.33
N VAL A 520 13.50 -1.99 23.82
CA VAL A 520 13.15 -1.85 22.39
C VAL A 520 12.93 -0.37 21.99
N ALA A 521 12.57 0.50 22.94
CA ALA A 521 12.34 1.91 22.67
C ALA A 521 13.66 2.66 22.44
N ASP A 522 13.73 3.40 21.33
CA ASP A 522 14.85 4.29 21.01
C ASP A 522 14.39 5.76 21.06
N SER A 523 14.84 6.50 22.06
CA SER A 523 14.50 7.91 22.24
C SER A 523 14.94 8.81 21.09
N THR A 524 15.89 8.35 20.27
CA THR A 524 16.36 9.12 19.11
C THR A 524 15.39 9.11 17.93
N PHE A 525 14.29 8.30 17.99
CA PHE A 525 13.15 8.34 17.08
C PHE A 525 11.93 9.06 17.67
N ALA A 526 11.92 9.34 18.96
CA ALA A 526 10.77 9.94 19.64
C ALA A 526 10.70 11.45 19.45
N LEU A 527 9.64 11.94 18.81
CA LEU A 527 9.45 13.37 18.50
C LEU A 527 9.25 14.26 19.74
N THR A 528 8.91 13.68 20.89
CA THR A 528 8.75 14.36 22.17
C THR A 528 10.01 14.31 23.03
N ASN A 529 11.10 13.80 22.48
CA ASN A 529 12.35 13.62 23.21
C ASN A 529 13.46 14.50 22.64
N ARG A 530 14.22 15.16 23.53
CA ARG A 530 15.39 15.98 23.18
C ARG A 530 16.48 15.21 22.42
N ALA A 531 16.53 13.88 22.58
CA ALA A 531 17.49 13.03 21.89
C ALA A 531 17.10 12.74 20.43
N PHE A 532 15.95 13.21 19.95
CA PHE A 532 15.51 13.02 18.58
C PHE A 532 16.58 13.40 17.56
N LYS A 533 16.74 12.57 16.53
CA LYS A 533 17.71 12.79 15.45
C LYS A 533 17.07 12.65 14.10
N VAL A 534 17.25 13.64 13.25
CA VAL A 534 16.93 13.54 11.83
C VAL A 534 17.79 12.43 11.20
N ARG A 535 17.18 11.61 10.35
CA ARG A 535 17.81 10.49 9.66
C ARG A 535 17.40 10.45 8.19
N ASP A 536 18.18 9.70 7.40
CA ASP A 536 17.75 9.34 6.06
C ASP A 536 16.45 8.54 6.13
N ARG A 537 15.47 8.95 5.35
CA ARG A 537 14.17 8.30 5.31
C ARG A 537 14.25 7.11 4.36
N MET A 538 13.69 5.98 4.79
CA MET A 538 13.62 4.76 4.01
C MET A 538 12.16 4.42 3.65
N TYR A 539 11.99 3.81 2.50
CA TYR A 539 10.74 3.24 2.02
C TYR A 539 10.86 1.72 1.99
N LEU A 540 9.83 1.01 2.36
CA LEU A 540 9.79 -0.45 2.32
C LEU A 540 9.42 -0.93 0.93
N GLY A 541 10.38 -1.52 0.24
CA GLY A 541 10.21 -2.08 -1.09
C GLY A 541 9.24 -3.27 -1.16
N ASP A 542 8.99 -3.77 -2.35
CA ASP A 542 8.03 -4.86 -2.58
C ASP A 542 8.48 -6.19 -1.95
N HIS A 543 9.79 -6.42 -1.87
CA HIS A 543 10.40 -7.60 -1.24
C HIS A 543 10.85 -7.38 0.20
N ASP A 544 10.22 -6.43 0.91
CA ASP A 544 10.57 -6.04 2.28
C ASP A 544 12.03 -5.55 2.43
N ASP A 545 12.60 -4.97 1.39
CA ASP A 545 13.92 -4.37 1.36
C ASP A 545 13.85 -2.84 1.59
N PRO A 546 14.81 -2.25 2.33
CA PRO A 546 14.86 -0.82 2.53
C PRO A 546 15.35 -0.10 1.28
N ILE A 547 14.56 0.83 0.77
CA ILE A 547 14.89 1.69 -0.36
C ILE A 547 15.05 3.11 0.17
N PRO A 548 16.20 3.81 -0.03
CA PRO A 548 16.30 5.22 0.29
C PRO A 548 15.17 6.01 -0.34
N PHE A 549 14.50 6.88 0.42
CA PHE A 549 13.32 7.61 -0.02
C PHE A 549 13.50 8.29 -1.39
N TRP A 550 14.68 8.89 -1.63
CA TRP A 550 14.99 9.55 -2.90
C TRP A 550 15.21 8.61 -4.09
N LYS A 551 15.28 7.29 -3.83
CA LYS A 551 15.48 6.24 -4.85
C LYS A 551 14.21 5.41 -5.12
N VAL A 552 13.06 5.79 -4.55
CA VAL A 552 11.78 5.08 -4.78
C VAL A 552 11.21 5.28 -6.18
N GLY A 553 11.83 6.09 -7.02
CA GLY A 553 11.41 6.34 -8.39
C GLY A 553 10.53 7.57 -8.58
N LEU A 554 10.61 8.54 -7.67
CA LEU A 554 9.92 9.83 -7.79
C LEU A 554 10.22 10.49 -9.14
N LYS A 555 9.24 11.17 -9.71
CA LYS A 555 9.30 11.83 -11.01
C LYS A 555 9.30 13.36 -10.84
N LYS A 556 9.54 14.08 -11.94
CA LYS A 556 9.57 15.55 -11.96
C LYS A 556 8.33 16.18 -11.29
N GLN A 557 7.15 15.62 -11.49
CA GLN A 557 5.91 16.12 -10.90
C GLN A 557 5.89 16.03 -9.36
N ASP A 558 6.57 15.02 -8.80
CA ASP A 558 6.70 14.87 -7.35
C ASP A 558 7.60 15.96 -6.76
N PHE A 559 8.70 16.30 -7.43
CA PHE A 559 9.59 17.40 -7.02
C PHE A 559 8.93 18.78 -7.20
N GLU A 560 8.16 18.99 -8.28
CA GLU A 560 7.36 20.20 -8.45
C GLU A 560 6.34 20.38 -7.33
N MET A 561 5.81 19.27 -6.80
CA MET A 561 4.91 19.30 -5.66
C MET A 561 5.66 19.65 -4.37
N MET A 562 6.83 19.07 -4.12
CA MET A 562 7.66 19.40 -2.97
C MET A 562 8.05 20.89 -2.96
N ASP A 563 8.44 21.45 -4.12
CA ASP A 563 8.72 22.87 -4.29
C ASP A 563 7.51 23.74 -3.90
N LYS A 564 6.29 23.32 -4.27
CA LYS A 564 5.06 24.05 -3.93
C LYS A 564 4.77 24.08 -2.43
N TRP A 565 5.22 23.07 -1.69
CA TRP A 565 4.97 22.90 -0.26
C TRP A 565 6.20 23.23 0.61
N ASP A 566 7.22 23.85 0.04
CA ASP A 566 8.48 24.17 0.71
C ASP A 566 9.17 22.96 1.40
N ILE A 567 8.97 21.77 0.84
CA ILE A 567 9.61 20.54 1.34
C ILE A 567 11.05 20.52 0.84
N ALA A 568 12.00 20.50 1.75
CA ALA A 568 13.41 20.44 1.42
C ALA A 568 13.80 19.08 0.81
N TYR A 569 14.50 19.07 -0.32
CA TYR A 569 15.08 17.88 -0.93
C TYR A 569 16.42 18.18 -1.59
N ASP A 570 17.29 17.18 -1.66
CA ASP A 570 18.56 17.30 -2.38
C ASP A 570 18.31 17.17 -3.89
N ARG A 571 18.78 18.18 -4.63
CA ARG A 571 18.62 18.25 -6.11
C ARG A 571 19.73 17.52 -6.87
N ASN A 572 20.64 16.81 -6.17
CA ASN A 572 21.79 16.13 -6.79
C ASN A 572 21.43 14.79 -7.43
#